data_b8aedb0e1dcd0b93f25aaa683058e04b
#
_entry.id   b8aedb0e1dcd0b93f25aaa683058e04b
#
_cell.length_a   1.000
_cell.length_b   1.000
_cell.length_c   1.000
_cell.angle_alpha   90.00
_cell.angle_beta   90.00
_cell.angle_gamma   90.00
#
_symmetry.space_group_name_H-M   'P 1'
#
loop_
_entity.id
_entity.type
_entity.pdbx_description
1 polymer ?
#
loop_
_entity_poly.entity_id
_entity_poly.type
_entity_poly.pdbx_seq_one_letter_code
_entity_poly.pdbx_strand_id
1 'polypeptide(L)'
;MTVSDKYDLDLLRDVVSARAGGACEWPGCNQTDCDPHHLFGRANKAVRYTPDNCAWLCNVHHREAEASPRDFNAIMVAMRGNSWWVELVRAKNQVVKFNDAFRKEWKDRLQNELRRAAA
;
A
#
# COMPACT_ATOMS: atom_id res chain seq x y z
N MET A 1 -10.15 14.78 -6.01
CA MET A 1 -8.87 14.63 -5.27
C MET A 1 -8.23 16.02 -5.09
N THR A 2 -7.87 16.37 -3.86
CA THR A 2 -7.16 17.62 -3.59
C THR A 2 -5.67 17.49 -3.90
N VAL A 3 -4.95 18.61 -4.05
CA VAL A 3 -3.50 18.60 -4.23
C VAL A 3 -2.79 17.90 -3.07
N SER A 4 -3.24 18.13 -1.82
CA SER A 4 -2.67 17.47 -0.63
C SER A 4 -2.83 15.96 -0.67
N ASP A 5 -4.00 15.47 -1.08
CA ASP A 5 -4.25 14.04 -1.20
C ASP A 5 -3.37 13.39 -2.27
N LYS A 6 -3.20 14.05 -3.40
CA LYS A 6 -2.29 13.58 -4.45
C LYS A 6 -0.86 13.48 -3.94
N TYR A 7 -0.41 14.49 -3.21
CA TYR A 7 0.95 14.50 -2.64
C TYR A 7 1.14 13.33 -1.65
N ASP A 8 0.16 13.10 -0.78
CA ASP A 8 0.22 12.02 0.21
C ASP A 8 0.21 10.65 -0.47
N LEU A 9 -0.56 10.49 -1.55
CA LEU A 9 -0.57 9.25 -2.35
C LEU A 9 0.73 9.07 -3.13
N ASP A 10 1.37 10.14 -3.58
CA ASP A 10 2.68 10.05 -4.22
C ASP A 10 3.76 9.62 -3.21
N LEU A 11 3.70 10.11 -1.97
CA LEU A 11 4.57 9.64 -0.90
C LEU A 11 4.36 8.14 -0.62
N LEU A 12 3.10 7.72 -0.55
CA LEU A 12 2.76 6.31 -0.37
C LEU A 12 3.33 5.45 -1.50
N ARG A 13 3.18 5.91 -2.74
CA ARG A 13 3.75 5.24 -3.92
C ARG A 13 5.25 5.02 -3.74
N ASP A 14 5.98 6.03 -3.33
CA ASP A 14 7.43 5.94 -3.15
C ASP A 14 7.81 4.95 -2.05
N VAL A 15 7.06 4.94 -0.93
CA VAL A 15 7.29 3.98 0.14
C VAL A 15 7.02 2.55 -0.32
N VAL A 16 5.91 2.32 -1.01
CA VAL A 16 5.54 0.98 -1.51
C VAL A 16 6.59 0.47 -2.50
N SER A 17 7.05 1.33 -3.41
CA SER A 17 8.12 0.98 -4.35
C SER A 17 9.41 0.61 -3.61
N ALA A 18 9.80 1.40 -2.63
CA ALA A 18 11.02 1.15 -1.85
C ALA A 18 10.94 -0.18 -1.09
N ARG A 19 9.80 -0.48 -0.48
CA ARG A 19 9.59 -1.76 0.23
C ARG A 19 9.72 -2.96 -0.70
N ALA A 20 9.26 -2.81 -1.96
CA ALA A 20 9.30 -3.87 -2.97
C ALA A 20 10.63 -3.97 -3.70
N GLY A 21 11.57 -3.06 -3.42
CA GLY A 21 12.83 -3.02 -4.16
C GLY A 21 12.67 -2.58 -5.61
N GLY A 22 11.58 -1.87 -5.93
CA GLY A 22 11.30 -1.34 -7.26
C GLY A 22 10.75 -2.34 -8.27
N ALA A 23 10.58 -3.60 -7.90
CA ALA A 23 10.08 -4.64 -8.80
C ALA A 23 8.74 -5.19 -8.35
N CYS A 24 7.92 -5.64 -9.31
CA CYS A 24 6.61 -6.22 -9.04
C CYS A 24 6.69 -7.32 -7.97
N GLU A 25 5.80 -7.24 -6.99
CA GLU A 25 5.77 -8.18 -5.87
C GLU A 25 5.10 -9.51 -6.19
N TRP A 26 4.50 -9.65 -7.37
CA TRP A 26 3.93 -10.94 -7.78
C TRP A 26 5.04 -11.99 -7.84
N PRO A 27 4.84 -13.18 -7.25
CA PRO A 27 5.87 -14.20 -7.22
C PRO A 27 6.46 -14.51 -8.61
N GLY A 28 7.79 -14.38 -8.73
CA GLY A 28 8.50 -14.65 -9.97
C GLY A 28 8.48 -13.52 -11.00
N CYS A 29 7.80 -12.41 -10.73
CA CYS A 29 7.77 -11.27 -11.65
C CYS A 29 8.92 -10.31 -11.37
N ASN A 30 9.59 -9.84 -12.42
CA ASN A 30 10.72 -8.91 -12.32
C ASN A 30 10.46 -7.56 -13.00
N GLN A 31 9.21 -7.28 -13.37
CA GLN A 31 8.86 -6.03 -14.03
C GLN A 31 9.06 -4.85 -13.08
N THR A 32 9.57 -3.75 -13.61
CA THR A 32 9.86 -2.55 -12.83
C THR A 32 8.88 -1.39 -13.09
N ASP A 33 8.10 -1.47 -14.16
CA ASP A 33 7.06 -0.49 -14.46
C ASP A 33 5.79 -0.89 -13.70
N CYS A 34 5.66 -0.38 -12.49
CA CYS A 34 4.64 -0.80 -11.53
C CYS A 34 3.91 0.38 -10.93
N ASP A 35 2.78 0.08 -10.30
CA ASP A 35 1.99 1.02 -9.52
C ASP A 35 1.55 0.36 -8.21
N PRO A 36 1.25 1.16 -7.16
CA PRO A 36 0.72 0.60 -5.92
C PRO A 36 -0.72 0.14 -6.13
N HIS A 37 -1.01 -1.06 -5.66
CA HIS A 37 -2.35 -1.62 -5.59
C HIS A 37 -2.80 -1.63 -4.14
N HIS A 38 -3.96 -1.02 -3.86
CA HIS A 38 -4.57 -1.06 -2.53
C HIS A 38 -5.39 -2.34 -2.38
N LEU A 39 -5.06 -3.17 -1.38
CA LEU A 39 -5.82 -4.40 -1.10
C LEU A 39 -7.25 -4.05 -0.64
N PHE A 40 -7.36 -3.15 0.33
CA PHE A 40 -8.62 -2.51 0.67
C PHE A 40 -8.63 -1.15 -0.03
N GLY A 41 -9.65 -0.89 -0.84
CA GLY A 41 -9.68 0.26 -1.74
C GLY A 41 -9.56 1.61 -1.02
N ARG A 42 -9.23 2.65 -1.78
CA ARG A 42 -9.00 4.01 -1.26
C ARG A 42 -10.19 4.59 -0.48
N ALA A 43 -11.41 4.09 -0.72
CA ALA A 43 -12.59 4.49 0.04
C ALA A 43 -12.50 4.07 1.50
N ASN A 44 -11.69 3.07 1.83
CA ASN A 44 -11.40 2.68 3.21
C ASN A 44 -10.35 3.62 3.79
N LYS A 45 -10.82 4.68 4.43
CA LYS A 45 -9.97 5.81 4.85
C LYS A 45 -8.98 5.45 5.96
N ALA A 46 -9.32 4.46 6.80
CA ALA A 46 -8.42 4.04 7.87
C ALA A 46 -7.06 3.55 7.35
N VAL A 47 -7.05 2.91 6.17
CA VAL A 47 -5.84 2.33 5.57
C VAL A 47 -5.46 2.95 4.23
N ARG A 48 -6.03 4.10 3.90
CA ARG A 48 -5.80 4.78 2.62
C ARG A 48 -4.32 5.07 2.36
N TYR A 49 -3.58 5.46 3.40
CA TYR A 49 -2.16 5.81 3.30
C TYR A 49 -1.23 4.77 3.91
N THR A 50 -1.76 3.60 4.24
CA THR A 50 -1.02 2.55 4.94
C THR A 50 -0.24 1.69 3.95
N PRO A 51 1.11 1.67 4.00
CA PRO A 51 1.91 0.83 3.09
C PRO A 51 1.59 -0.66 3.19
N ASP A 52 1.26 -1.16 4.38
CA ASP A 52 0.87 -2.56 4.56
C ASP A 52 -0.37 -2.95 3.77
N ASN A 53 -1.21 -1.97 3.41
CA ASN A 53 -2.40 -2.17 2.59
C ASN A 53 -2.09 -2.14 1.09
N CYS A 54 -0.83 -2.06 0.71
CA CYS A 54 -0.46 -1.89 -0.68
C CYS A 54 0.51 -2.96 -1.16
N ALA A 55 0.46 -3.26 -2.45
CA ALA A 55 1.43 -4.08 -3.14
C ALA A 55 1.91 -3.36 -4.40
N TRP A 56 3.19 -3.49 -4.72
CA TRP A 56 3.81 -2.91 -5.92
C TRP A 56 3.63 -3.89 -7.07
N LEU A 57 2.78 -3.56 -8.04
CA LEU A 57 2.40 -4.50 -9.10
C LEU A 57 2.56 -3.88 -10.48
N CYS A 58 3.08 -4.66 -11.43
CA CYS A 58 3.07 -4.29 -12.83
C CYS A 58 1.64 -4.29 -13.36
N ASN A 59 1.43 -3.71 -14.55
CA ASN A 59 0.10 -3.56 -15.12
C ASN A 59 -0.65 -4.88 -15.27
N VAL A 60 0.03 -5.95 -15.68
CA VAL A 60 -0.58 -7.28 -15.84
C VAL A 60 -1.09 -7.81 -14.51
N HIS A 61 -0.22 -7.80 -13.49
CA HIS A 61 -0.56 -8.36 -12.17
C HIS A 61 -1.49 -7.45 -11.37
N HIS A 62 -1.46 -6.14 -11.61
CA HIS A 62 -2.44 -5.22 -11.04
C HIS A 62 -3.86 -5.60 -11.52
N ARG A 63 -4.01 -5.89 -12.81
CA ARG A 63 -5.30 -6.34 -13.36
C ARG A 63 -5.71 -7.70 -12.82
N GLU A 64 -4.75 -8.62 -12.65
CA GLU A 64 -5.02 -9.93 -12.02
C GLU A 64 -5.54 -9.77 -10.60
N ALA A 65 -4.90 -8.92 -9.81
CA ALA A 65 -5.30 -8.65 -8.43
C ALA A 65 -6.70 -8.04 -8.35
N GLU A 66 -7.03 -7.14 -9.28
CA GLU A 66 -8.37 -6.54 -9.35
C GLU A 66 -9.44 -7.54 -9.79
N ALA A 67 -9.09 -8.43 -10.72
CA ALA A 67 -10.02 -9.43 -11.25
C ALA A 67 -10.31 -10.55 -10.22
N SER A 68 -9.33 -10.90 -9.40
CA SER A 68 -9.43 -11.99 -8.43
C SER A 68 -8.87 -11.58 -7.07
N PRO A 69 -9.55 -10.64 -6.36
CA PRO A 69 -9.02 -10.10 -5.10
C PRO A 69 -8.77 -11.16 -4.03
N ARG A 70 -9.66 -12.15 -3.94
CA ARG A 70 -9.53 -13.23 -2.96
C ARG A 70 -8.27 -14.05 -3.20
N ASP A 71 -8.01 -14.43 -4.44
CA ASP A 71 -6.83 -15.20 -4.80
C ASP A 71 -5.56 -14.39 -4.59
N PHE A 72 -5.59 -13.11 -4.96
CA PHE A 72 -4.46 -12.21 -4.72
C PHE A 72 -4.17 -12.06 -3.23
N ASN A 73 -5.20 -11.87 -2.40
CA ASN A 73 -5.03 -11.76 -0.95
C ASN A 73 -4.40 -13.03 -0.37
N ALA A 74 -4.80 -14.21 -0.86
CA ALA A 74 -4.20 -15.48 -0.43
C ALA A 74 -2.71 -15.54 -0.78
N ILE A 75 -2.31 -15.08 -1.96
CA ILE A 75 -0.90 -14.99 -2.36
C ILE A 75 -0.14 -14.07 -1.40
N MET A 76 -0.71 -12.91 -1.08
CA MET A 76 -0.07 -11.95 -0.18
C MET A 76 0.07 -12.49 1.24
N VAL A 77 -0.93 -13.22 1.74
CA VAL A 77 -0.85 -13.88 3.05
C VAL A 77 0.27 -14.93 3.07
N ALA A 78 0.38 -15.71 2.00
CA ALA A 78 1.45 -16.70 1.87
C ALA A 78 2.84 -16.04 1.88
N MET A 79 2.98 -14.85 1.30
CA MET A 79 4.24 -14.13 1.22
C MET A 79 4.56 -13.34 2.49
N ARG A 80 3.58 -12.67 3.07
CA ARG A 80 3.76 -11.74 4.19
C ARG A 80 3.43 -12.33 5.55
N GLY A 81 2.67 -13.42 5.58
CA GLY A 81 2.28 -14.12 6.79
C GLY A 81 0.93 -13.70 7.37
N ASN A 82 0.38 -14.54 8.23
CA ASN A 82 -0.92 -14.31 8.85
C ASN A 82 -0.93 -13.08 9.77
N SER A 83 0.17 -12.82 10.47
CA SER A 83 0.28 -11.65 11.35
C SER A 83 0.05 -10.34 10.61
N TRP A 84 0.66 -10.21 9.43
CA TRP A 84 0.44 -9.05 8.58
C TRP A 84 -1.03 -8.88 8.23
N TRP A 85 -1.70 -9.97 7.84
CA TRP A 85 -3.11 -9.93 7.45
C TRP A 85 -4.00 -9.54 8.63
N VAL A 86 -3.79 -10.16 9.79
CA VAL A 86 -4.57 -9.86 11.01
C VAL A 86 -4.42 -8.38 11.39
N GLU A 87 -3.20 -7.86 11.37
CA GLU A 87 -2.94 -6.45 11.70
C GLU A 87 -3.59 -5.51 10.66
N LEU A 88 -3.54 -5.87 9.38
CA LEU A 88 -4.15 -5.07 8.33
C LEU A 88 -5.67 -5.01 8.48
N VAL A 89 -6.32 -6.16 8.73
CA VAL A 89 -7.77 -6.22 8.95
C VAL A 89 -8.15 -5.41 10.19
N ARG A 90 -7.35 -5.49 11.24
CA ARG A 90 -7.59 -4.70 12.46
C ARG A 90 -7.50 -3.21 12.17
N ALA A 91 -6.50 -2.79 11.43
CA ALA A 91 -6.31 -1.39 11.02
C ALA A 91 -7.46 -0.91 10.15
N LYS A 92 -7.88 -1.73 9.19
CA LYS A 92 -8.99 -1.41 8.28
C LYS A 92 -10.29 -1.16 9.04
N ASN A 93 -10.52 -1.86 10.15
CA ASN A 93 -11.74 -1.77 10.93
C ASN A 93 -11.71 -0.65 11.96
N GLN A 94 -10.63 0.11 12.07
CA GLN A 94 -10.57 1.26 12.96
C GLN A 94 -11.48 2.38 12.47
N VAL A 95 -12.20 3.01 13.41
CA VAL A 95 -12.93 4.23 13.13
C VAL A 95 -11.96 5.39 13.25
N VAL A 96 -11.75 6.10 12.16
CA VAL A 96 -10.81 7.22 12.13
C VAL A 96 -11.51 8.51 11.74
N LYS A 97 -11.03 9.64 12.26
CA LYS A 97 -11.41 10.96 11.76
C LYS A 97 -10.47 11.29 10.61
N PHE A 98 -11.00 11.29 9.40
CA PHE A 98 -10.23 11.62 8.21
C PHE A 98 -10.17 13.12 8.06
N ASN A 99 -9.18 13.73 8.71
CA ASN A 99 -8.99 15.18 8.78
C ASN A 99 -7.52 15.54 8.56
N ASP A 100 -7.19 16.81 8.65
CA ASP A 100 -5.83 17.29 8.40
C ASP A 100 -4.81 16.70 9.38
N ALA A 101 -5.20 16.49 10.64
CA ALA A 101 -4.31 15.89 11.63
C ALA A 101 -3.96 14.44 11.29
N PHE A 102 -4.96 13.66 10.88
CA PHE A 102 -4.77 12.28 10.42
C PHE A 102 -3.83 12.23 9.21
N ARG A 103 -4.06 13.09 8.23
CA ARG A 103 -3.27 13.15 7.00
C ARG A 103 -1.84 13.58 7.30
N LYS A 104 -1.66 14.56 8.18
CA LYS A 104 -0.33 15.03 8.59
C LYS A 104 0.45 13.92 9.28
N GLU A 105 -0.18 13.15 10.16
CA GLU A 105 0.46 12.03 10.84
C GLU A 105 0.97 11.00 9.84
N TRP A 106 0.15 10.62 8.85
CA TRP A 106 0.59 9.67 7.82
C TRP A 106 1.68 10.26 6.93
N LYS A 107 1.58 11.52 6.55
CA LYS A 107 2.62 12.20 5.79
C LYS A 107 3.96 12.13 6.52
N ASP A 108 3.97 12.44 7.81
CA ASP A 108 5.19 12.40 8.61
C ASP A 108 5.76 10.98 8.68
N ARG A 109 4.91 9.97 8.88
CA ARG A 109 5.33 8.56 8.90
C ARG A 109 5.94 8.13 7.57
N LEU A 110 5.29 8.46 6.46
CA LEU A 110 5.76 8.10 5.13
C LEU A 110 7.08 8.79 4.80
N GLN A 111 7.22 10.07 5.12
CA GLN A 111 8.48 10.80 4.92
C GLN A 111 9.61 10.20 5.75
N ASN A 112 9.33 9.80 7.00
CA ASN A 112 10.31 9.18 7.86
C ASN A 112 10.76 7.82 7.32
N GLU A 113 9.84 7.03 6.80
CA GLU A 113 10.17 5.73 6.20
C GLU A 113 11.05 5.91 4.96
N LEU A 114 10.73 6.86 4.09
CA LEU A 114 11.53 7.15 2.91
C LEU A 114 12.96 7.59 3.29
N ARG A 115 13.11 8.43 4.31
CA ARG A 115 14.44 8.85 4.78
C ARG A 115 15.26 7.66 5.27
N ARG A 116 14.65 6.75 6.00
CA ARG A 116 15.34 5.54 6.48
C ARG A 116 15.72 4.61 5.34
N ALA A 117 14.88 4.48 4.32
CA ALA A 117 15.18 3.66 3.14
C ALA A 117 16.32 4.23 2.31
N ALA A 118 16.52 5.56 2.33
CA ALA A 118 17.57 6.24 1.59
C ALA A 118 18.92 6.27 2.32
N ALA A 119 18.93 5.95 3.62
CA ALA A 119 20.13 6.01 4.45
C ALA A 119 21.09 4.85 4.16
#